data_d5de351868b2c62b565480c5c20b331e
#
_entry.id   d5de351868b2c62b565480c5c20b331e
#
_cell.length_a   1.000
_cell.length_b   1.000
_cell.length_c   1.000
_cell.angle_alpha   90.00
_cell.angle_beta   90.00
_cell.angle_gamma   90.00
#
_symmetry.space_group_name_H-M   'P 1'
#
loop_
_entity.id
_entity.type
_entity.pdbx_description
1 polymer ?
#
loop_
_entity_poly.entity_id
_entity_poly.type
_entity_poly.pdbx_seq_one_letter_code
_entity_poly.pdbx_strand_id
1 'polypeptide(L)'
;MNEIIIKGLTKKYGELMAVDNLNLTIEQGELFALLGVNGAGKTTTIKMLSCLIKPTSGDALLIEDSILANSHAIKEKTNISPQETAVAENLSVLENLEFIAGIYGQDSKMAKENALEIAKDFGLESELNKKPKNLSGGMKRRLAIALALITKPEILFLDEPTLGLDVLARRELWAFIKSLKGKVTIILTTHYMDEVENLADRVGIMANGKLTAVGTVEELTARTSTSKLEDAFVLLSGGAL
;
A
#
# COMPACT_ATOMS: atom_id res chain seq x y z
N MET A 1 -12.78 -6.86 -13.40
CA MET A 1 -13.49 -7.66 -12.35
C MET A 1 -13.15 -7.03 -11.02
N ASN A 2 -14.11 -6.89 -10.11
CA ASN A 2 -13.84 -6.28 -8.80
C ASN A 2 -13.00 -7.25 -7.95
N GLU A 3 -11.83 -6.82 -7.51
CA GLU A 3 -10.92 -7.65 -6.72
C GLU A 3 -11.07 -7.38 -5.22
N ILE A 4 -11.46 -6.14 -4.87
CA ILE A 4 -11.73 -5.77 -3.47
C ILE A 4 -13.10 -5.10 -3.40
N ILE A 5 -13.96 -5.62 -2.51
CA ILE A 5 -15.29 -5.06 -2.24
C ILE A 5 -15.42 -4.84 -0.73
N ILE A 6 -15.50 -3.58 -0.33
CA ILE A 6 -15.62 -3.17 1.08
C ILE A 6 -17.07 -2.74 1.35
N LYS A 7 -17.68 -3.29 2.42
CA LYS A 7 -19.07 -3.04 2.78
C LYS A 7 -19.18 -2.64 4.25
N GLY A 8 -19.45 -1.37 4.50
CA GLY A 8 -19.72 -0.83 5.85
C GLY A 8 -18.56 -1.00 6.83
N LEU A 9 -17.31 -1.08 6.33
CA LEU A 9 -16.14 -1.41 7.13
C LEU A 9 -15.92 -0.32 8.19
N THR A 10 -15.91 -0.71 9.45
CA THR A 10 -15.85 0.21 10.59
C THR A 10 -14.84 -0.26 11.61
N LYS A 11 -14.06 0.69 12.17
CA LYS A 11 -13.16 0.43 13.28
C LYS A 11 -13.29 1.48 14.37
N LYS A 12 -13.57 1.01 15.58
CA LYS A 12 -13.64 1.82 16.80
C LYS A 12 -12.58 1.36 17.80
N TYR A 13 -11.88 2.32 18.41
CA TYR A 13 -10.92 2.10 19.50
C TYR A 13 -11.43 2.88 20.73
N GLY A 14 -12.06 2.19 21.68
CA GLY A 14 -12.75 2.88 22.76
C GLY A 14 -13.80 3.84 22.20
N GLU A 15 -13.68 5.13 22.47
CA GLU A 15 -14.59 6.18 21.93
C GLU A 15 -14.16 6.71 20.56
N LEU A 16 -12.93 6.43 20.12
CA LEU A 16 -12.41 6.94 18.86
C LEU A 16 -12.93 6.11 17.68
N MET A 17 -13.69 6.74 16.78
CA MET A 17 -14.08 6.17 15.49
C MET A 17 -12.94 6.38 14.47
N ALA A 18 -12.11 5.37 14.29
CA ALA A 18 -10.94 5.46 13.39
C ALA A 18 -11.31 5.26 11.92
N VAL A 19 -12.31 4.41 11.63
CA VAL A 19 -12.92 4.22 10.30
C VAL A 19 -14.42 4.05 10.51
N ASP A 20 -15.23 4.81 9.76
CA ASP A 20 -16.68 4.89 9.90
C ASP A 20 -17.38 4.54 8.58
N ASN A 21 -18.00 3.35 8.54
CA ASN A 21 -18.87 2.88 7.46
C ASN A 21 -18.24 3.03 6.05
N LEU A 22 -16.98 2.60 5.90
CA LEU A 22 -16.26 2.70 4.63
C LEU A 22 -16.85 1.70 3.62
N ASN A 23 -17.23 2.21 2.44
CA ASN A 23 -17.70 1.44 1.29
C ASN A 23 -16.86 1.80 0.08
N LEU A 24 -16.26 0.80 -0.58
CA LEU A 24 -15.35 1.00 -1.70
C LEU A 24 -15.24 -0.27 -2.53
N THR A 25 -15.06 -0.11 -3.84
CA THR A 25 -14.74 -1.19 -4.76
C THR A 25 -13.47 -0.83 -5.52
N ILE A 26 -12.52 -1.76 -5.61
CA ILE A 26 -11.25 -1.62 -6.35
C ILE A 26 -11.17 -2.74 -7.37
N GLU A 27 -10.78 -2.41 -8.58
CA GLU A 27 -10.67 -3.34 -9.70
C GLU A 27 -9.33 -4.08 -9.69
N GLN A 28 -9.30 -5.24 -10.35
CA GLN A 28 -8.08 -6.03 -10.53
C GLN A 28 -7.02 -5.24 -11.32
N GLY A 29 -5.79 -5.23 -10.81
CA GLY A 29 -4.67 -4.53 -11.43
C GLY A 29 -4.69 -3.00 -11.25
N GLU A 30 -5.70 -2.45 -10.55
CA GLU A 30 -5.81 -1.02 -10.26
C GLU A 30 -4.76 -0.59 -9.23
N LEU A 31 -4.16 0.59 -9.44
CA LEU A 31 -3.44 1.31 -8.40
C LEU A 31 -4.37 2.35 -7.78
N PHE A 32 -4.90 2.00 -6.62
CA PHE A 32 -5.82 2.84 -5.86
C PHE A 32 -5.10 3.57 -4.72
N ALA A 33 -5.23 4.89 -4.64
CA ALA A 33 -4.66 5.68 -3.55
C ALA A 33 -5.72 6.06 -2.51
N LEU A 34 -5.43 5.83 -1.23
CA LEU A 34 -6.14 6.43 -0.10
C LEU A 34 -5.39 7.69 0.33
N LEU A 35 -5.93 8.86 -0.03
CA LEU A 35 -5.39 10.18 0.28
C LEU A 35 -6.07 10.76 1.52
N GLY A 36 -5.30 11.31 2.45
CA GLY A 36 -5.85 11.97 3.64
C GLY A 36 -4.77 12.45 4.58
N VAL A 37 -5.11 13.37 5.47
CA VAL A 37 -4.20 13.84 6.52
C VAL A 37 -3.85 12.72 7.52
N ASN A 38 -2.87 12.95 8.37
CA ASN A 38 -2.55 12.03 9.45
C ASN A 38 -3.75 11.88 10.38
N GLY A 39 -4.05 10.64 10.78
CA GLY A 39 -5.22 10.33 11.59
C GLY A 39 -6.54 10.17 10.81
N ALA A 40 -6.56 10.33 9.47
CA ALA A 40 -7.77 10.17 8.67
C ALA A 40 -8.33 8.73 8.61
N GLY A 41 -7.58 7.72 9.08
CA GLY A 41 -8.01 6.32 9.10
C GLY A 41 -7.35 5.43 8.04
N LYS A 42 -6.45 5.95 7.20
CA LYS A 42 -5.80 5.23 6.08
C LYS A 42 -5.09 3.94 6.52
N THR A 43 -4.12 4.06 7.42
CA THR A 43 -3.36 2.90 7.97
C THR A 43 -4.28 1.90 8.67
N THR A 44 -5.31 2.37 9.39
CA THR A 44 -6.31 1.49 10.02
C THR A 44 -7.08 0.70 8.96
N THR A 45 -7.46 1.32 7.86
CA THR A 45 -8.12 0.65 6.72
C THR A 45 -7.23 -0.44 6.14
N ILE A 46 -5.96 -0.13 5.81
CA ILE A 46 -5.02 -1.13 5.30
C ILE A 46 -4.83 -2.28 6.30
N LYS A 47 -4.69 -2.00 7.60
CA LYS A 47 -4.54 -3.04 8.62
C LYS A 47 -5.76 -3.97 8.72
N MET A 48 -6.97 -3.47 8.50
CA MET A 48 -8.16 -4.32 8.43
C MET A 48 -8.16 -5.19 7.16
N LEU A 49 -7.89 -4.60 5.98
CA LEU A 49 -7.87 -5.30 4.70
C LEU A 49 -6.77 -6.38 4.64
N SER A 50 -5.61 -6.12 5.22
CA SER A 50 -4.50 -7.08 5.34
C SER A 50 -4.68 -8.10 6.49
N CYS A 51 -5.84 -8.13 7.14
CA CYS A 51 -6.17 -9.01 8.26
C CYS A 51 -5.20 -8.92 9.46
N LEU A 52 -4.54 -7.77 9.66
CA LEU A 52 -3.69 -7.50 10.83
C LEU A 52 -4.52 -7.11 12.06
N ILE A 53 -5.67 -6.47 11.85
CA ILE A 53 -6.65 -6.15 12.90
C ILE A 53 -8.06 -6.50 12.43
N LYS A 54 -8.92 -6.90 13.36
CA LYS A 54 -10.34 -7.15 13.05
C LYS A 54 -11.12 -5.85 13.02
N PRO A 55 -12.07 -5.66 12.07
CA PRO A 55 -13.02 -4.57 12.11
C PRO A 55 -13.95 -4.68 13.33
N THR A 56 -14.57 -3.58 13.71
CA THR A 56 -15.62 -3.54 14.74
C THR A 56 -16.96 -3.99 14.13
N SER A 57 -17.22 -3.60 12.87
CA SER A 57 -18.37 -4.04 12.08
C SER A 57 -18.08 -3.91 10.59
N GLY A 58 -18.98 -4.44 9.75
CA GLY A 58 -18.77 -4.51 8.30
C GLY A 58 -17.82 -5.63 7.91
N ASP A 59 -17.61 -5.78 6.61
CA ASP A 59 -16.70 -6.80 6.04
C ASP A 59 -16.06 -6.28 4.76
N ALA A 60 -15.02 -6.97 4.30
CA ALA A 60 -14.46 -6.78 2.98
C ALA A 60 -14.18 -8.14 2.33
N LEU A 61 -14.44 -8.22 1.03
CA LEU A 61 -14.07 -9.36 0.20
C LEU A 61 -12.82 -8.99 -0.59
N LEU A 62 -11.76 -9.78 -0.47
CA LEU A 62 -10.55 -9.69 -1.27
C LEU A 62 -10.42 -10.98 -2.06
N ILE A 63 -10.42 -10.89 -3.39
CA ILE A 63 -10.36 -12.06 -4.26
C ILE A 63 -11.42 -13.12 -3.83
N GLU A 64 -12.66 -12.64 -3.61
CA GLU A 64 -13.82 -13.43 -3.15
C GLU A 64 -13.76 -13.92 -1.70
N ASP A 65 -12.64 -13.80 -0.99
CA ASP A 65 -12.47 -14.21 0.40
C ASP A 65 -12.83 -13.09 1.39
N SER A 66 -13.60 -13.38 2.44
CA SER A 66 -13.96 -12.44 3.52
C SER A 66 -12.81 -12.28 4.51
N ILE A 67 -12.49 -11.02 4.88
CA ILE A 67 -11.49 -10.72 5.90
C ILE A 67 -11.86 -11.25 7.30
N LEU A 68 -13.13 -11.54 7.52
CA LEU A 68 -13.63 -12.10 8.79
C LEU A 68 -13.58 -13.62 8.79
N ALA A 69 -14.00 -14.26 7.69
CA ALA A 69 -14.15 -15.71 7.61
C ALA A 69 -12.89 -16.42 7.12
N ASN A 70 -12.17 -15.85 6.14
CA ASN A 70 -11.10 -16.51 5.40
C ASN A 70 -9.75 -15.76 5.50
N SER A 71 -9.44 -15.18 6.65
CA SER A 71 -8.24 -14.34 6.83
C SER A 71 -6.92 -15.04 6.49
N HIS A 72 -6.86 -16.36 6.58
CA HIS A 72 -5.65 -17.13 6.20
C HIS A 72 -5.46 -17.12 4.68
N ALA A 73 -6.51 -17.44 3.91
CA ALA A 73 -6.46 -17.43 2.45
C ALA A 73 -6.09 -16.04 1.91
N ILE A 74 -6.61 -14.98 2.54
CA ILE A 74 -6.24 -13.60 2.17
C ILE A 74 -4.75 -13.34 2.40
N LYS A 75 -4.18 -13.76 3.54
CA LYS A 75 -2.76 -13.57 3.85
C LYS A 75 -1.81 -14.32 2.91
N GLU A 76 -2.26 -15.38 2.29
CA GLU A 76 -1.49 -16.10 1.26
C GLU A 76 -1.43 -15.34 -0.07
N LYS A 77 -2.49 -14.59 -0.39
CA LYS A 77 -2.66 -13.85 -1.66
C LYS A 77 -2.25 -12.39 -1.56
N THR A 78 -2.05 -11.85 -0.36
CA THR A 78 -1.79 -10.41 -0.15
C THR A 78 -0.53 -10.20 0.65
N ASN A 79 0.10 -9.04 0.48
CA ASN A 79 1.20 -8.64 1.36
C ASN A 79 1.17 -7.13 1.59
N ILE A 80 1.92 -6.69 2.60
CA ILE A 80 1.98 -5.29 3.03
C ILE A 80 3.43 -4.83 3.22
N SER A 81 3.74 -3.65 2.67
CA SER A 81 4.92 -2.88 3.08
C SER A 81 4.46 -1.78 4.04
N PRO A 82 4.68 -1.93 5.35
CA PRO A 82 4.21 -0.98 6.35
C PRO A 82 5.01 0.33 6.29
N GLN A 83 4.49 1.38 6.94
CA GLN A 83 5.14 2.68 7.03
C GLN A 83 6.55 2.57 7.65
N GLU A 84 6.70 1.83 8.75
CA GLU A 84 8.00 1.51 9.32
C GLU A 84 8.67 0.42 8.49
N THR A 85 9.95 0.62 8.15
CA THR A 85 10.70 -0.34 7.35
C THR A 85 11.00 -1.59 8.16
N ALA A 86 10.22 -2.65 7.95
CA ALA A 86 10.37 -3.94 8.62
C ALA A 86 11.42 -4.79 7.89
N VAL A 87 12.69 -4.63 8.21
CA VAL A 87 13.82 -5.41 7.66
C VAL A 87 14.64 -6.00 8.82
N ALA A 88 15.20 -7.20 8.61
CA ALA A 88 16.09 -7.80 9.59
C ALA A 88 17.49 -7.15 9.48
N GLU A 89 17.79 -6.22 10.38
CA GLU A 89 19.00 -5.38 10.36
C GLU A 89 20.33 -6.19 10.42
N ASN A 90 20.29 -7.43 10.90
CA ASN A 90 21.47 -8.30 11.03
C ASN A 90 21.69 -9.22 9.82
N LEU A 91 20.69 -9.38 8.96
CA LEU A 91 20.79 -10.12 7.71
C LEU A 91 21.20 -9.17 6.58
N SER A 92 21.91 -9.69 5.56
CA SER A 92 22.16 -8.93 4.31
C SER A 92 20.88 -8.74 3.51
N VAL A 93 20.92 -7.93 2.45
CA VAL A 93 19.80 -7.76 1.51
C VAL A 93 19.34 -9.11 0.96
N LEU A 94 20.28 -9.92 0.47
CA LEU A 94 19.98 -11.25 -0.07
C LEU A 94 19.37 -12.17 0.98
N GLU A 95 19.97 -12.26 2.16
CA GLU A 95 19.46 -13.08 3.25
C GLU A 95 18.06 -12.65 3.73
N ASN A 96 17.77 -11.35 3.74
CA ASN A 96 16.41 -10.86 4.03
C ASN A 96 15.39 -11.39 3.01
N LEU A 97 15.72 -11.30 1.72
CA LEU A 97 14.85 -11.76 0.63
C LEU A 97 14.66 -13.29 0.67
N GLU A 98 15.74 -14.06 0.78
CA GLU A 98 15.69 -15.53 0.90
C GLU A 98 14.90 -15.98 2.14
N PHE A 99 15.07 -15.28 3.26
CA PHE A 99 14.38 -15.59 4.51
C PHE A 99 12.86 -15.43 4.36
N ILE A 100 12.39 -14.31 3.80
CA ILE A 100 10.95 -14.12 3.58
C ILE A 100 10.40 -15.12 2.56
N ALA A 101 11.12 -15.35 1.45
CA ALA A 101 10.74 -16.35 0.47
C ALA A 101 10.58 -17.75 1.10
N GLY A 102 11.49 -18.13 1.99
CA GLY A 102 11.44 -19.39 2.74
C GLY A 102 10.26 -19.50 3.71
N ILE A 103 9.91 -18.39 4.42
CA ILE A 103 8.71 -18.34 5.28
C ILE A 103 7.43 -18.65 4.47
N TYR A 104 7.37 -18.18 3.22
CA TYR A 104 6.24 -18.44 2.32
C TYR A 104 6.39 -19.75 1.52
N GLY A 105 7.24 -20.68 1.98
CA GLY A 105 7.30 -22.06 1.48
C GLY A 105 8.15 -22.28 0.22
N GLN A 106 8.92 -21.30 -0.23
CA GLN A 106 9.85 -21.50 -1.33
C GLN A 106 11.05 -22.33 -0.85
N ASP A 107 11.47 -23.31 -1.65
CA ASP A 107 12.71 -24.03 -1.36
C ASP A 107 13.95 -23.12 -1.52
N SER A 108 15.08 -23.54 -0.99
CA SER A 108 16.31 -22.72 -0.95
C SER A 108 16.80 -22.28 -2.34
N LYS A 109 16.60 -23.11 -3.38
CA LYS A 109 17.01 -22.79 -4.75
C LYS A 109 16.08 -21.72 -5.35
N MET A 110 14.76 -21.94 -5.25
CA MET A 110 13.74 -21.01 -5.73
C MET A 110 13.80 -19.68 -4.97
N ALA A 111 13.98 -19.71 -3.65
CA ALA A 111 14.12 -18.51 -2.83
C ALA A 111 15.31 -17.65 -3.30
N LYS A 112 16.47 -18.27 -3.59
CA LYS A 112 17.65 -17.56 -4.07
C LYS A 112 17.45 -17.00 -5.47
N GLU A 113 16.87 -17.76 -6.40
CA GLU A 113 16.59 -17.30 -7.76
C GLU A 113 15.63 -16.10 -7.75
N ASN A 114 14.52 -16.19 -7.03
CA ASN A 114 13.56 -15.10 -6.88
C ASN A 114 14.17 -13.89 -6.14
N ALA A 115 15.02 -14.10 -5.15
CA ALA A 115 15.71 -13.03 -4.44
C ALA A 115 16.65 -12.22 -5.36
N LEU A 116 17.37 -12.89 -6.23
CA LEU A 116 18.24 -12.23 -7.20
C LEU A 116 17.45 -11.48 -8.27
N GLU A 117 16.36 -12.07 -8.76
CA GLU A 117 15.47 -11.43 -9.73
C GLU A 117 14.86 -10.14 -9.14
N ILE A 118 14.25 -10.22 -7.97
CA ILE A 118 13.62 -9.06 -7.36
C ILE A 118 14.64 -8.00 -6.95
N ALA A 119 15.82 -8.39 -6.48
CA ALA A 119 16.89 -7.45 -6.17
C ALA A 119 17.32 -6.66 -7.41
N LYS A 120 17.37 -7.31 -8.58
CA LYS A 120 17.62 -6.65 -9.86
C LYS A 120 16.54 -5.65 -10.21
N ASP A 121 15.28 -6.06 -10.14
CA ASP A 121 14.13 -5.19 -10.44
C ASP A 121 14.09 -3.94 -9.56
N PHE A 122 14.57 -4.06 -8.31
CA PHE A 122 14.63 -2.95 -7.34
C PHE A 122 15.95 -2.16 -7.35
N GLY A 123 16.91 -2.49 -8.25
CA GLY A 123 18.22 -1.84 -8.29
C GLY A 123 19.05 -2.06 -7.02
N LEU A 124 18.91 -3.24 -6.41
CA LEU A 124 19.63 -3.64 -5.19
C LEU A 124 20.76 -4.65 -5.47
N GLU A 125 21.09 -4.94 -6.73
CA GLU A 125 22.11 -5.95 -7.11
C GLU A 125 23.47 -5.67 -6.48
N SER A 126 23.92 -4.42 -6.49
CA SER A 126 25.20 -4.00 -5.89
C SER A 126 25.20 -4.05 -4.36
N GLU A 127 24.04 -4.19 -3.77
CA GLU A 127 23.82 -4.12 -2.33
C GLU A 127 23.53 -5.48 -1.66
N LEU A 128 23.49 -6.57 -2.44
CA LEU A 128 23.07 -7.91 -2.00
C LEU A 128 23.74 -8.39 -0.72
N ASN A 129 25.04 -8.12 -0.57
CA ASN A 129 25.84 -8.55 0.57
C ASN A 129 25.89 -7.52 1.71
N LYS A 130 25.27 -6.34 1.53
CA LYS A 130 25.25 -5.31 2.57
C LYS A 130 24.09 -5.55 3.53
N LYS A 131 24.33 -5.17 4.81
CA LYS A 131 23.26 -5.15 5.82
C LYS A 131 22.42 -3.88 5.71
N PRO A 132 21.11 -3.92 6.02
CA PRO A 132 20.21 -2.76 5.91
C PRO A 132 20.71 -1.50 6.59
N LYS A 133 21.42 -1.62 7.73
CA LYS A 133 22.01 -0.46 8.43
C LYS A 133 22.97 0.37 7.56
N ASN A 134 23.55 -0.22 6.52
CA ASN A 134 24.51 0.41 5.61
C ASN A 134 23.84 0.91 4.31
N LEU A 135 22.53 0.78 4.18
CA LEU A 135 21.74 1.25 3.04
C LEU A 135 21.25 2.68 3.27
N SER A 136 21.06 3.44 2.18
CA SER A 136 20.33 4.70 2.22
C SER A 136 18.86 4.48 2.61
N GLY A 137 18.15 5.52 3.05
CA GLY A 137 16.72 5.45 3.35
C GLY A 137 15.89 4.94 2.17
N GLY A 138 16.18 5.43 0.96
CA GLY A 138 15.53 4.98 -0.27
C GLY A 138 15.79 3.51 -0.58
N MET A 139 17.02 3.02 -0.41
CA MET A 139 17.36 1.61 -0.59
C MET A 139 16.68 0.71 0.44
N LYS A 140 16.62 1.13 1.71
CA LYS A 140 15.85 0.40 2.75
C LYS A 140 14.38 0.31 2.37
N ARG A 141 13.81 1.39 1.86
CA ARG A 141 12.41 1.39 1.44
C ARG A 141 12.15 0.47 0.25
N ARG A 142 13.05 0.48 -0.75
CA ARG A 142 13.01 -0.47 -1.87
C ARG A 142 13.10 -1.92 -1.38
N LEU A 143 14.00 -2.22 -0.44
CA LEU A 143 14.10 -3.54 0.16
C LEU A 143 12.80 -3.95 0.86
N ALA A 144 12.18 -3.06 1.63
CA ALA A 144 10.91 -3.35 2.32
C ALA A 144 9.77 -3.71 1.34
N ILE A 145 9.69 -3.01 0.20
CA ILE A 145 8.70 -3.31 -0.83
C ILE A 145 9.07 -4.61 -1.58
N ALA A 146 10.35 -4.84 -1.87
CA ALA A 146 10.84 -6.08 -2.46
C ALA A 146 10.49 -7.30 -1.59
N LEU A 147 10.64 -7.20 -0.26
CA LEU A 147 10.22 -8.23 0.71
C LEU A 147 8.72 -8.52 0.65
N ALA A 148 7.89 -7.51 0.41
CA ALA A 148 6.47 -7.72 0.25
C ALA A 148 6.12 -8.37 -1.10
N LEU A 149 6.90 -8.12 -2.15
CA LEU A 149 6.65 -8.63 -3.51
C LEU A 149 7.26 -10.00 -3.77
N ILE A 150 8.28 -10.44 -3.00
CA ILE A 150 8.94 -11.74 -3.23
C ILE A 150 7.99 -12.94 -3.09
N THR A 151 6.87 -12.73 -2.39
CA THR A 151 5.81 -13.70 -2.23
C THR A 151 4.87 -13.77 -3.43
N LYS A 152 5.04 -12.88 -4.43
CA LYS A 152 4.20 -12.74 -5.64
C LYS A 152 2.71 -12.55 -5.29
N PRO A 153 2.36 -11.55 -4.45
CA PRO A 153 0.98 -11.34 -4.02
C PRO A 153 0.11 -10.86 -5.17
N GLU A 154 -1.18 -11.18 -5.14
CA GLU A 154 -2.20 -10.63 -6.05
C GLU A 154 -2.56 -9.19 -5.65
N ILE A 155 -2.58 -8.89 -4.33
CA ILE A 155 -2.83 -7.55 -3.79
C ILE A 155 -1.65 -7.11 -2.91
N LEU A 156 -1.13 -5.90 -3.20
CA LEU A 156 -0.06 -5.27 -2.45
C LEU A 156 -0.56 -4.01 -1.72
N PHE A 157 -0.37 -3.97 -0.42
CA PHE A 157 -0.63 -2.78 0.38
C PHE A 157 0.66 -2.00 0.63
N LEU A 158 0.65 -0.69 0.32
CA LEU A 158 1.78 0.23 0.55
C LEU A 158 1.34 1.34 1.50
N ASP A 159 1.83 1.31 2.73
CA ASP A 159 1.49 2.33 3.74
C ASP A 159 2.56 3.42 3.75
N GLU A 160 2.23 4.63 3.23
CA GLU A 160 3.10 5.80 3.13
C GLU A 160 4.48 5.46 2.51
N PRO A 161 4.55 4.87 1.28
CA PRO A 161 5.79 4.27 0.77
C PRO A 161 6.92 5.25 0.53
N THR A 162 6.64 6.54 0.34
CA THR A 162 7.65 7.56 0.04
C THR A 162 7.94 8.49 1.21
N LEU A 163 7.34 8.22 2.38
CA LEU A 163 7.55 9.05 3.56
C LEU A 163 9.04 9.12 3.95
N GLY A 164 9.54 10.36 4.10
CA GLY A 164 10.92 10.60 4.51
C GLY A 164 11.98 10.41 3.41
N LEU A 165 11.58 10.14 2.17
CA LEU A 165 12.49 10.08 1.04
C LEU A 165 12.75 11.46 0.45
N ASP A 166 13.98 11.67 -0.04
CA ASP A 166 14.30 12.82 -0.87
C ASP A 166 13.62 12.73 -2.25
N VAL A 167 13.67 13.83 -3.01
CA VAL A 167 12.97 13.96 -4.29
C VAL A 167 13.43 12.91 -5.32
N LEU A 168 14.72 12.59 -5.37
CA LEU A 168 15.25 11.63 -6.35
C LEU A 168 14.83 10.20 -5.98
N ALA A 169 15.06 9.79 -4.75
CA ALA A 169 14.66 8.47 -4.24
C ALA A 169 13.14 8.24 -4.40
N ARG A 170 12.31 9.27 -4.18
CA ARG A 170 10.86 9.23 -4.37
C ARG A 170 10.50 8.99 -5.83
N ARG A 171 11.08 9.74 -6.77
CA ARG A 171 10.83 9.56 -8.22
C ARG A 171 11.23 8.19 -8.72
N GLU A 172 12.35 7.67 -8.27
CA GLU A 172 12.81 6.32 -8.62
C GLU A 172 11.85 5.25 -8.08
N LEU A 173 11.35 5.42 -6.84
CA LEU A 173 10.37 4.52 -6.26
C LEU A 173 9.02 4.60 -7.00
N TRP A 174 8.58 5.79 -7.41
CA TRP A 174 7.37 5.95 -8.23
C TRP A 174 7.49 5.24 -9.58
N ALA A 175 8.63 5.38 -10.26
CA ALA A 175 8.85 4.68 -11.53
C ALA A 175 8.72 3.16 -11.35
N PHE A 176 9.26 2.62 -10.24
CA PHE A 176 9.14 1.23 -9.90
C PHE A 176 7.67 0.83 -9.61
N ILE A 177 6.97 1.55 -8.72
CA ILE A 177 5.56 1.27 -8.39
C ILE A 177 4.69 1.31 -9.67
N LYS A 178 4.94 2.28 -10.57
CA LYS A 178 4.28 2.34 -11.88
C LYS A 178 4.47 1.07 -12.73
N SER A 179 5.64 0.45 -12.68
CA SER A 179 5.92 -0.77 -13.46
C SER A 179 5.14 -1.99 -12.98
N LEU A 180 4.54 -1.92 -11.79
CA LEU A 180 3.69 -2.97 -11.22
C LEU A 180 2.21 -2.83 -11.63
N LYS A 181 1.78 -1.68 -12.17
CA LYS A 181 0.38 -1.46 -12.60
C LYS A 181 -0.06 -2.52 -13.59
N GLY A 182 -1.27 -3.01 -13.43
CA GLY A 182 -1.85 -4.08 -14.24
C GLY A 182 -1.34 -5.49 -13.94
N LYS A 183 -0.24 -5.62 -13.15
CA LYS A 183 0.31 -6.91 -12.74
C LYS A 183 -0.12 -7.33 -11.35
N VAL A 184 -0.27 -6.36 -10.46
CA VAL A 184 -0.65 -6.51 -9.05
C VAL A 184 -1.66 -5.41 -8.73
N THR A 185 -2.70 -5.71 -7.99
CA THR A 185 -3.61 -4.69 -7.46
C THR A 185 -2.94 -4.00 -6.29
N ILE A 186 -2.82 -2.66 -6.33
CA ILE A 186 -2.08 -1.90 -5.33
C ILE A 186 -3.01 -0.96 -4.58
N ILE A 187 -3.01 -1.03 -3.25
CA ILE A 187 -3.60 -0.01 -2.40
C ILE A 187 -2.48 0.75 -1.70
N LEU A 188 -2.38 2.04 -2.06
CA LEU A 188 -1.38 2.97 -1.56
C LEU A 188 -2.05 3.94 -0.58
N THR A 189 -1.49 4.13 0.62
CA THR A 189 -1.87 5.27 1.46
C THR A 189 -0.85 6.38 1.34
N THR A 190 -1.31 7.61 1.33
CA THR A 190 -0.45 8.79 1.29
C THR A 190 -1.15 10.05 1.79
N HIS A 191 -0.37 11.06 2.13
CA HIS A 191 -0.83 12.43 2.34
C HIS A 191 -0.21 13.38 1.29
N TYR A 192 0.56 12.86 0.32
CA TYR A 192 1.19 13.62 -0.76
C TYR A 192 0.32 13.60 -2.02
N MET A 193 -0.15 14.78 -2.45
CA MET A 193 -0.98 14.92 -3.66
C MET A 193 -0.19 14.58 -4.92
N ASP A 194 1.07 14.99 -4.99
CA ASP A 194 1.97 14.70 -6.11
C ASP A 194 2.20 13.18 -6.30
N GLU A 195 2.16 12.39 -5.23
CA GLU A 195 2.22 10.93 -5.31
C GLU A 195 0.96 10.35 -5.96
N VAL A 196 -0.21 10.86 -5.56
CA VAL A 196 -1.50 10.46 -6.15
C VAL A 196 -1.55 10.81 -7.64
N GLU A 197 -1.24 12.06 -7.99
CA GLU A 197 -1.24 12.54 -9.39
C GLU A 197 -0.30 11.76 -10.29
N ASN A 198 0.83 11.30 -9.74
CA ASN A 198 1.82 10.53 -10.49
C ASN A 198 1.49 9.03 -10.60
N LEU A 199 0.82 8.43 -9.62
CA LEU A 199 0.71 6.98 -9.51
C LEU A 199 -0.71 6.46 -9.71
N ALA A 200 -1.72 7.08 -9.10
CA ALA A 200 -3.02 6.46 -8.94
C ALA A 200 -3.84 6.43 -10.23
N ASP A 201 -4.61 5.36 -10.42
CA ASP A 201 -5.69 5.30 -11.40
C ASP A 201 -6.93 5.99 -10.85
N ARG A 202 -7.26 5.70 -9.58
CA ARG A 202 -8.31 6.36 -8.82
C ARG A 202 -7.82 6.66 -7.41
N VAL A 203 -8.43 7.67 -6.81
CA VAL A 203 -8.13 8.11 -5.44
C VAL A 203 -9.39 8.17 -4.60
N GLY A 204 -9.30 7.67 -3.38
CA GLY A 204 -10.29 7.85 -2.33
C GLY A 204 -9.79 8.88 -1.32
N ILE A 205 -10.56 9.95 -1.12
CA ILE A 205 -10.26 10.98 -0.12
C ILE A 205 -10.83 10.55 1.22
N MET A 206 -9.96 10.43 2.21
CA MET A 206 -10.35 10.10 3.59
C MET A 206 -10.21 11.31 4.51
N ALA A 207 -11.28 11.61 5.25
CA ALA A 207 -11.30 12.63 6.29
C ALA A 207 -12.10 12.14 7.49
N ASN A 208 -11.57 12.32 8.70
CA ASN A 208 -12.25 11.98 9.97
C ASN A 208 -12.82 10.54 9.99
N GLY A 209 -12.06 9.58 9.48
CA GLY A 209 -12.45 8.18 9.42
C GLY A 209 -13.42 7.81 8.28
N LYS A 210 -13.85 8.76 7.46
CA LYS A 210 -14.83 8.56 6.38
C LYS A 210 -14.18 8.68 5.01
N LEU A 211 -14.68 7.90 4.06
CA LEU A 211 -14.38 8.07 2.64
C LEU A 211 -15.34 9.13 2.08
N THR A 212 -14.84 10.32 1.79
CA THR A 212 -15.67 11.48 1.41
C THR A 212 -15.87 11.58 -0.09
N ALA A 213 -14.91 11.13 -0.88
CA ALA A 213 -14.99 11.12 -2.33
C ALA A 213 -14.11 10.00 -2.92
N VAL A 214 -14.49 9.50 -4.09
CA VAL A 214 -13.73 8.55 -4.91
C VAL A 214 -13.86 8.96 -6.37
N GLY A 215 -12.77 8.87 -7.12
CA GLY A 215 -12.73 9.12 -8.56
C GLY A 215 -11.30 9.22 -9.09
N THR A 216 -11.14 9.51 -10.37
CA THR A 216 -9.84 9.93 -10.92
C THR A 216 -9.50 11.35 -10.45
N VAL A 217 -8.26 11.77 -10.61
CA VAL A 217 -7.86 13.15 -10.27
C VAL A 217 -8.71 14.16 -11.07
N GLU A 218 -8.93 13.89 -12.35
CA GLU A 218 -9.73 14.72 -13.26
C GLU A 218 -11.20 14.81 -12.81
N GLU A 219 -11.79 13.69 -12.40
CA GLU A 219 -13.18 13.66 -11.90
C GLU A 219 -13.34 14.47 -10.62
N LEU A 220 -12.38 14.36 -9.67
CA LEU A 220 -12.45 15.07 -8.39
C LEU A 220 -12.22 16.58 -8.55
N THR A 221 -11.27 16.99 -9.39
CA THR A 221 -11.05 18.41 -9.72
C THR A 221 -12.23 19.02 -10.45
N ALA A 222 -12.82 18.30 -11.41
CA ALA A 222 -14.03 18.74 -12.13
C ALA A 222 -15.23 18.89 -11.17
N ARG A 223 -15.45 17.93 -10.25
CA ARG A 223 -16.54 17.95 -9.26
C ARG A 223 -16.46 19.15 -8.31
N THR A 224 -15.27 19.63 -8.04
CA THR A 224 -15.03 20.78 -7.14
C THR A 224 -14.79 22.09 -7.91
N SER A 225 -14.79 22.06 -9.24
CA SER A 225 -14.46 23.20 -10.10
C SER A 225 -13.08 23.81 -9.79
N THR A 226 -12.12 22.96 -9.43
CA THR A 226 -10.73 23.34 -9.14
C THR A 226 -9.81 22.88 -10.25
N SER A 227 -8.59 23.47 -10.33
CA SER A 227 -7.56 23.08 -11.29
C SER A 227 -6.47 22.16 -10.69
N LYS A 228 -6.46 22.04 -9.36
CA LYS A 228 -5.45 21.26 -8.63
C LYS A 228 -6.11 20.26 -7.68
N LEU A 229 -5.50 19.10 -7.53
CA LEU A 229 -5.96 18.09 -6.57
C LEU A 229 -5.91 18.61 -5.12
N GLU A 230 -4.95 19.48 -4.79
CA GLU A 230 -4.81 20.08 -3.45
C GLU A 230 -6.07 20.86 -3.05
N ASP A 231 -6.56 21.73 -3.94
CA ASP A 231 -7.78 22.52 -3.71
C ASP A 231 -9.01 21.61 -3.63
N ALA A 232 -9.10 20.63 -4.54
CA ALA A 232 -10.16 19.63 -4.52
C ALA A 232 -10.17 18.85 -3.20
N PHE A 233 -9.00 18.45 -2.70
CA PHE A 233 -8.84 17.75 -1.44
C PHE A 233 -9.36 18.58 -0.25
N VAL A 234 -9.01 19.87 -0.18
CA VAL A 234 -9.48 20.76 0.89
C VAL A 234 -11.02 20.80 0.92
N LEU A 235 -11.66 21.04 -0.23
CA LEU A 235 -13.13 21.10 -0.33
C LEU A 235 -13.80 19.76 0.02
N LEU A 236 -13.27 18.65 -0.49
CA LEU A 236 -13.84 17.31 -0.30
C LEU A 236 -13.58 16.76 1.12
N SER A 237 -12.59 17.31 1.83
CA SER A 237 -12.33 17.00 3.24
C SER A 237 -13.17 17.81 4.23
N GLY A 238 -14.01 18.71 3.75
CA GLY A 238 -14.87 19.59 4.57
C GLY A 238 -14.20 20.90 4.98
N GLY A 239 -13.10 21.28 4.33
CA GLY A 239 -12.47 22.60 4.46
C GLY A 239 -13.12 23.66 3.57
N ALA A 240 -12.65 24.91 3.69
CA ALA A 240 -12.93 26.02 2.78
C ALA A 240 -11.63 26.52 2.16
N LEU A 241 -11.69 26.98 0.90
CA LEU A 241 -10.55 27.62 0.20
C LEU A 241 -10.40 29.05 0.64
#